data_8f6c06c933e786cc435bb1a33bbc4605
#
_entry.id   8f6c06c933e786cc435bb1a33bbc4605
#
_cell.length_a   1.000
_cell.length_b   1.000
_cell.length_c   1.000
_cell.angle_alpha   90.00
_cell.angle_beta   90.00
_cell.angle_gamma   90.00
#
_symmetry.space_group_name_H-M   'P 1'
#
loop_
_entity.id
_entity.type
_entity.pdbx_description
1 polymer ?
#
loop_
_entity_poly.entity_id
_entity_poly.type
_entity_poly.pdbx_seq_one_letter_code
_entity_poly.pdbx_strand_id
1 'polypeptide(L)'
;MSHESVRVRFAPSPTGALHIGGVRTALYNYLFAKAHGGELLLRIEDTDSQRFVPGAEAYIIEALEWLGIRFDEGVSYGGDCGPYRQSERRDIYRKYVQQLLDAGKAYIAFDTPEELEEKRKMVANFQYDATTRTSMRNSLVLPREEVDALIAGGAQYVVRFLVTPDVEVEVDDMIRGRVTFNSSVLDDKVLYKSADDLPTYHLANIVDDHLMRITHVIRGEEWLPSAPLHVLLYEAFGWRDTMPRFAHLALLLKPEGNGKLSKRDGDRLGFPVFPLRWVDPKTGEVSSGYRESGYLPEAVVNFVALLGWNPGNDHEEVMSMEELIRYFRIEKCSKAGAKFDYEKGKWFNHHYIQTSSNERLAALLRPSLEAAGIIFDADYVARAIALTKERAQTLPELEEQIAYFFTAPTAYDEKTVKKRWKEDSAAQLTELAALLATQPEDLPSEATEEVVKAWIEEKGYGLGAVMNCFRLALVGAAKGPHLFDITALLGRGETLQRLQRAIEVLG
;
A
#
# COMPACT_ATOMS: atom_id res chain seq x y z
N MET A 1 -37.01 -10.70 -6.81
CA MET A 1 -36.08 -9.62 -6.43
C MET A 1 -34.99 -9.65 -7.47
N SER A 2 -34.90 -8.65 -8.34
CA SER A 2 -33.76 -8.50 -9.24
C SER A 2 -32.54 -8.33 -8.35
N HIS A 3 -31.56 -9.24 -8.44
CA HIS A 3 -30.28 -9.05 -7.79
C HIS A 3 -29.63 -7.81 -8.42
N GLU A 4 -29.74 -6.66 -7.75
CA GLU A 4 -28.93 -5.51 -8.14
C GLU A 4 -27.47 -5.95 -8.08
N SER A 5 -26.76 -5.68 -9.17
CA SER A 5 -25.33 -5.97 -9.26
C SER A 5 -24.60 -5.27 -8.12
N VAL A 6 -23.68 -5.96 -7.45
CA VAL A 6 -22.86 -5.36 -6.39
C VAL A 6 -22.06 -4.18 -6.95
N ARG A 7 -22.20 -3.02 -6.32
CA ARG A 7 -21.41 -1.81 -6.63
C ARG A 7 -20.77 -1.28 -5.36
N VAL A 8 -19.48 -1.18 -5.37
CA VAL A 8 -18.68 -0.63 -4.27
C VAL A 8 -17.79 0.50 -4.78
N ARG A 9 -17.22 1.25 -3.86
CA ARG A 9 -16.30 2.33 -4.22
C ARG A 9 -15.10 2.39 -3.30
N PHE A 10 -13.96 2.77 -3.86
CA PHE A 10 -12.85 3.35 -3.13
C PHE A 10 -12.92 4.87 -3.31
N ALA A 11 -12.94 5.60 -2.20
CA ALA A 11 -13.21 7.03 -2.20
C ALA A 11 -12.16 7.79 -1.37
N PRO A 12 -10.91 7.86 -1.86
CA PRO A 12 -9.83 8.52 -1.14
C PRO A 12 -9.89 10.03 -1.27
N SER A 13 -9.45 10.74 -0.21
CA SER A 13 -9.14 12.16 -0.30
C SER A 13 -7.69 12.32 -0.76
N PRO A 14 -7.40 13.22 -1.74
CA PRO A 14 -6.06 13.42 -2.29
C PRO A 14 -5.20 14.32 -1.39
N THR A 15 -4.93 13.86 -0.17
CA THR A 15 -4.24 14.63 0.89
C THR A 15 -2.80 14.20 1.10
N GLY A 16 -2.23 13.39 0.21
CA GLY A 16 -0.87 12.86 0.23
C GLY A 16 -0.79 11.43 -0.28
N ALA A 17 0.31 10.76 0.03
CA ALA A 17 0.52 9.37 -0.38
C ALA A 17 -0.52 8.42 0.20
N LEU A 18 -0.92 7.42 -0.58
CA LEU A 18 -1.82 6.37 -0.15
C LEU A 18 -1.11 5.43 0.84
N HIS A 19 -1.53 5.44 2.10
CA HIS A 19 -1.02 4.53 3.12
C HIS A 19 -1.50 3.10 2.89
N ILE A 20 -0.73 2.11 3.32
CA ILE A 20 -1.06 0.68 3.18
C ILE A 20 -2.44 0.31 3.76
N GLY A 21 -2.92 1.03 4.76
CA GLY A 21 -4.29 0.89 5.26
C GLY A 21 -5.36 1.28 4.24
N GLY A 22 -5.11 2.32 3.43
CA GLY A 22 -5.95 2.71 2.30
C GLY A 22 -5.88 1.68 1.18
N VAL A 23 -4.68 1.14 0.91
CA VAL A 23 -4.49 0.03 -0.04
C VAL A 23 -5.33 -1.18 0.35
N ARG A 24 -5.33 -1.57 1.63
CA ARG A 24 -6.17 -2.67 2.13
C ARG A 24 -7.66 -2.40 1.89
N THR A 25 -8.11 -1.19 2.16
CA THR A 25 -9.50 -0.80 1.92
C THR A 25 -9.86 -0.91 0.44
N ALA A 26 -9.00 -0.42 -0.46
CA ALA A 26 -9.20 -0.55 -1.91
C ALA A 26 -9.22 -2.02 -2.35
N LEU A 27 -8.26 -2.82 -1.87
CA LEU A 27 -8.17 -4.25 -2.18
C LEU A 27 -9.42 -5.02 -1.72
N TYR A 28 -9.91 -4.77 -0.50
CA TYR A 28 -11.10 -5.46 0.01
C TYR A 28 -12.37 -5.09 -0.76
N ASN A 29 -12.51 -3.82 -1.18
CA ASN A 29 -13.58 -3.41 -2.10
C ASN A 29 -13.45 -4.15 -3.44
N TYR A 30 -12.24 -4.22 -4.00
CA TYR A 30 -11.97 -4.94 -5.24
C TYR A 30 -12.31 -6.42 -5.15
N LEU A 31 -11.79 -7.10 -4.12
CA LEU A 31 -12.04 -8.53 -3.91
C LEU A 31 -13.52 -8.81 -3.71
N PHE A 32 -14.22 -7.97 -2.93
CA PHE A 32 -15.65 -8.10 -2.70
C PHE A 32 -16.45 -7.92 -3.99
N ALA A 33 -16.18 -6.86 -4.75
CA ALA A 33 -16.84 -6.62 -6.03
C ALA A 33 -16.65 -7.80 -6.99
N LYS A 34 -15.39 -8.21 -7.21
CA LYS A 34 -15.08 -9.28 -8.18
C LYS A 34 -15.59 -10.65 -7.73
N ALA A 35 -15.60 -10.94 -6.44
CA ALA A 35 -16.20 -12.17 -5.90
C ALA A 35 -17.71 -12.29 -6.16
N HIS A 36 -18.39 -11.16 -6.36
CA HIS A 36 -19.83 -11.10 -6.61
C HIS A 36 -20.19 -10.73 -8.06
N GLY A 37 -19.20 -10.68 -8.97
CA GLY A 37 -19.41 -10.25 -10.35
C GLY A 37 -19.87 -8.78 -10.47
N GLY A 38 -19.49 -7.96 -9.50
CA GLY A 38 -19.88 -6.56 -9.37
C GLY A 38 -18.81 -5.58 -9.87
N GLU A 39 -19.01 -4.31 -9.56
CA GLU A 39 -18.21 -3.19 -10.03
C GLU A 39 -17.55 -2.43 -8.88
N LEU A 40 -16.31 -1.98 -9.12
CA LEU A 40 -15.55 -1.10 -8.24
C LEU A 40 -15.40 0.29 -8.88
N LEU A 41 -15.82 1.32 -8.17
CA LEU A 41 -15.71 2.72 -8.58
C LEU A 41 -14.56 3.44 -7.86
N LEU A 42 -13.90 4.37 -8.57
CA LEU A 42 -12.97 5.34 -7.98
C LEU A 42 -13.61 6.72 -7.93
N ARG A 43 -13.85 7.23 -6.72
CA ARG A 43 -14.31 8.59 -6.47
C ARG A 43 -13.25 9.36 -5.69
N ILE A 44 -12.94 10.58 -6.11
CA ILE A 44 -11.98 11.45 -5.40
C ILE A 44 -12.75 12.43 -4.52
N GLU A 45 -12.48 12.37 -3.21
CA GLU A 45 -13.12 13.22 -2.20
C GLU A 45 -12.22 14.44 -1.90
N ASP A 46 -12.31 15.44 -2.77
CA ASP A 46 -11.47 16.65 -2.81
C ASP A 46 -12.23 17.93 -2.38
N THR A 47 -13.26 17.81 -1.55
CA THR A 47 -14.04 18.95 -1.06
C THR A 47 -13.27 19.82 -0.07
N ASP A 48 -12.19 19.34 0.54
CA ASP A 48 -11.31 20.08 1.45
C ASP A 48 -10.08 20.62 0.68
N SER A 49 -10.21 21.81 0.14
CA SER A 49 -9.13 22.45 -0.62
C SER A 49 -7.87 22.75 0.20
N GLN A 50 -7.99 22.92 1.53
CA GLN A 50 -6.85 23.21 2.41
C GLN A 50 -5.96 21.99 2.60
N ARG A 51 -6.53 20.80 2.51
CA ARG A 51 -5.82 19.52 2.64
C ARG A 51 -5.40 18.92 1.30
N PHE A 52 -5.77 19.52 0.20
CA PHE A 52 -5.38 19.06 -1.12
C PHE A 52 -3.85 19.07 -1.30
N VAL A 53 -3.30 17.99 -1.85
CA VAL A 53 -1.86 17.85 -2.15
C VAL A 53 -1.69 17.55 -3.63
N PRO A 54 -1.00 18.41 -4.38
CA PRO A 54 -0.73 18.18 -5.80
C PRO A 54 -0.01 16.84 -6.03
N GLY A 55 -0.45 16.10 -7.06
CA GLY A 55 0.12 14.79 -7.40
C GLY A 55 -0.43 13.60 -6.61
N ALA A 56 -1.17 13.84 -5.50
CA ALA A 56 -1.71 12.74 -4.69
C ALA A 56 -2.72 11.87 -5.44
N GLU A 57 -3.58 12.46 -6.28
CA GLU A 57 -4.53 11.71 -7.10
C GLU A 57 -3.81 10.79 -8.09
N ALA A 58 -2.85 11.31 -8.85
CA ALA A 58 -2.07 10.51 -9.80
C ALA A 58 -1.31 9.38 -9.09
N TYR A 59 -0.73 9.69 -7.94
CA TYR A 59 -0.06 8.69 -7.08
C TYR A 59 -1.02 7.55 -6.66
N ILE A 60 -2.23 7.89 -6.22
CA ILE A 60 -3.24 6.90 -5.80
C ILE A 60 -3.56 5.95 -6.96
N ILE A 61 -3.80 6.50 -8.15
CA ILE A 61 -4.12 5.72 -9.36
C ILE A 61 -2.95 4.80 -9.71
N GLU A 62 -1.74 5.35 -9.85
CA GLU A 62 -0.53 4.58 -10.19
C GLU A 62 -0.27 3.46 -9.17
N ALA A 63 -0.42 3.76 -7.88
CA ALA A 63 -0.20 2.79 -6.81
C ALA A 63 -1.17 1.60 -6.90
N LEU A 64 -2.45 1.85 -7.15
CA LEU A 64 -3.45 0.79 -7.24
C LEU A 64 -3.33 0.00 -8.55
N GLU A 65 -2.99 0.66 -9.66
CA GLU A 65 -2.69 -0.01 -10.93
C GLU A 65 -1.46 -0.92 -10.82
N TRP A 66 -0.40 -0.46 -10.14
CA TRP A 66 0.78 -1.30 -9.87
C TRP A 66 0.42 -2.57 -9.08
N LEU A 67 -0.54 -2.48 -8.14
CA LEU A 67 -1.04 -3.61 -7.37
C LEU A 67 -2.08 -4.48 -8.13
N GLY A 68 -2.38 -4.15 -9.38
CA GLY A 68 -3.37 -4.87 -10.18
C GLY A 68 -4.83 -4.61 -9.76
N ILE A 69 -5.08 -3.59 -8.95
CA ILE A 69 -6.43 -3.17 -8.55
C ILE A 69 -6.97 -2.23 -9.64
N ARG A 70 -7.92 -2.73 -10.42
CA ARG A 70 -8.51 -1.99 -11.54
C ARG A 70 -9.94 -1.57 -11.22
N PHE A 71 -10.28 -0.35 -11.62
CA PHE A 71 -11.62 0.20 -11.47
C PHE A 71 -12.43 -0.01 -12.75
N ASP A 72 -13.73 -0.24 -12.58
CA ASP A 72 -14.66 -0.39 -13.67
C ASP A 72 -15.23 0.97 -14.10
N GLU A 73 -15.27 1.94 -13.16
CA GLU A 73 -15.82 3.27 -13.36
C GLU A 73 -15.09 4.27 -12.43
N GLY A 74 -15.00 5.54 -12.81
CA GLY A 74 -14.43 6.57 -11.94
C GLY A 74 -13.51 7.56 -12.64
N VAL A 75 -12.72 8.30 -11.86
CA VAL A 75 -11.71 9.23 -12.38
C VAL A 75 -10.73 8.47 -13.26
N SER A 76 -10.51 8.96 -14.48
CA SER A 76 -9.68 8.34 -15.53
C SER A 76 -10.23 7.05 -16.16
N TYR A 77 -11.32 6.49 -15.64
CA TYR A 77 -11.93 5.25 -16.17
C TYR A 77 -13.25 5.52 -16.91
N GLY A 78 -13.86 6.71 -16.70
CA GLY A 78 -15.17 7.05 -17.28
C GLY A 78 -16.33 6.37 -16.55
N GLY A 79 -17.49 6.29 -17.19
CA GLY A 79 -18.71 5.69 -16.66
C GLY A 79 -19.90 6.66 -16.68
N ASP A 80 -21.08 6.19 -16.21
CA ASP A 80 -22.35 6.90 -16.37
C ASP A 80 -22.70 7.82 -15.18
N CYS A 81 -21.97 7.73 -14.06
CA CYS A 81 -22.31 8.44 -12.82
C CYS A 81 -21.42 9.68 -12.58
N GLY A 82 -20.63 10.08 -13.58
CA GLY A 82 -19.71 11.24 -13.46
C GLY A 82 -20.42 12.58 -13.20
N PRO A 83 -19.63 13.62 -12.87
CA PRO A 83 -18.19 13.59 -12.60
C PRO A 83 -17.83 12.84 -11.31
N TYR A 84 -16.57 12.34 -11.21
CA TYR A 84 -16.11 11.51 -10.09
C TYR A 84 -15.19 12.24 -9.11
N ARG A 85 -14.90 13.53 -9.33
CA ARG A 85 -14.32 14.42 -8.32
C ARG A 85 -15.43 15.19 -7.65
N GLN A 86 -15.46 15.21 -6.34
CA GLN A 86 -16.51 15.89 -5.58
C GLN A 86 -16.51 17.40 -5.81
N SER A 87 -15.35 18.01 -5.99
CA SER A 87 -15.24 19.44 -6.34
C SER A 87 -15.94 19.85 -7.63
N GLU A 88 -16.18 18.90 -8.55
CA GLU A 88 -16.87 19.10 -9.83
C GLU A 88 -18.39 18.92 -9.75
N ARG A 89 -18.94 18.58 -8.57
CA ARG A 89 -20.37 18.21 -8.37
C ARG A 89 -21.17 19.25 -7.58
N ARG A 90 -20.72 20.50 -7.53
CA ARG A 90 -21.30 21.60 -6.72
C ARG A 90 -22.82 21.74 -6.93
N ASP A 91 -23.28 21.80 -8.18
CA ASP A 91 -24.70 21.99 -8.49
C ASP A 91 -25.56 20.82 -8.01
N ILE A 92 -25.02 19.61 -8.05
CA ILE A 92 -25.69 18.43 -7.49
C ILE A 92 -25.89 18.62 -5.99
N TYR A 93 -24.83 18.97 -5.27
CA TYR A 93 -24.90 19.11 -3.82
C TYR A 93 -25.83 20.24 -3.39
N ARG A 94 -25.82 21.40 -4.06
CA ARG A 94 -26.74 22.52 -3.78
C ARG A 94 -28.20 22.07 -3.84
N LYS A 95 -28.57 21.27 -4.85
CA LYS A 95 -29.92 20.72 -4.99
C LYS A 95 -30.32 19.88 -3.77
N TYR A 96 -29.44 19.01 -3.29
CA TYR A 96 -29.75 18.14 -2.15
C TYR A 96 -29.67 18.87 -0.80
N VAL A 97 -28.83 19.88 -0.67
CA VAL A 97 -28.85 20.81 0.48
C VAL A 97 -30.21 21.51 0.56
N GLN A 98 -30.69 22.06 -0.56
CA GLN A 98 -31.97 22.73 -0.61
C GLN A 98 -33.12 21.78 -0.26
N GLN A 99 -33.08 20.54 -0.76
CA GLN A 99 -34.09 19.53 -0.44
C GLN A 99 -34.19 19.26 1.08
N LEU A 100 -33.05 19.18 1.79
CA LEU A 100 -33.06 19.01 3.25
C LEU A 100 -33.59 20.24 3.98
N LEU A 101 -33.26 21.44 3.51
CA LEU A 101 -33.80 22.70 4.08
C LEU A 101 -35.32 22.79 3.88
N ASP A 102 -35.83 22.51 2.68
CA ASP A 102 -37.25 22.54 2.36
C ASP A 102 -38.04 21.49 3.14
N ALA A 103 -37.43 20.35 3.40
CA ALA A 103 -38.03 19.28 4.22
C ALA A 103 -37.93 19.53 5.74
N GLY A 104 -37.30 20.63 6.16
CA GLY A 104 -37.09 20.93 7.59
C GLY A 104 -36.17 19.92 8.29
N LYS A 105 -35.30 19.24 7.54
CA LYS A 105 -34.31 18.27 8.06
C LYS A 105 -32.93 18.88 8.27
N ALA A 106 -32.73 20.11 7.80
CA ALA A 106 -31.53 20.91 7.99
C ALA A 106 -31.91 22.38 8.24
N TYR A 107 -30.95 23.15 8.71
CA TYR A 107 -31.13 24.56 9.00
C TYR A 107 -29.83 25.34 8.75
N ILE A 108 -29.96 26.66 8.56
CA ILE A 108 -28.84 27.58 8.31
C ILE A 108 -28.31 28.10 9.65
N ALA A 109 -26.99 28.12 9.82
CA ALA A 109 -26.32 28.65 10.99
C ALA A 109 -25.23 29.66 10.58
N PHE A 110 -25.18 30.78 11.30
CA PHE A 110 -24.32 31.94 11.03
C PHE A 110 -23.19 32.11 12.05
N ASP A 111 -23.09 31.21 13.02
CA ASP A 111 -22.01 31.27 14.02
C ASP A 111 -20.65 31.08 13.34
N THR A 112 -19.71 32.00 13.61
CA THR A 112 -18.36 31.92 13.01
C THR A 112 -17.47 30.88 13.71
N PRO A 113 -16.38 30.45 13.08
CA PRO A 113 -15.41 29.57 13.75
C PRO A 113 -14.88 30.13 15.07
N GLU A 114 -14.66 31.45 15.13
CA GLU A 114 -14.17 32.15 16.30
C GLU A 114 -15.20 32.14 17.46
N GLU A 115 -16.48 32.43 17.15
CA GLU A 115 -17.58 32.36 18.10
C GLU A 115 -17.76 30.95 18.67
N LEU A 116 -17.64 29.92 17.80
CA LEU A 116 -17.68 28.53 18.23
C LEU A 116 -16.50 28.14 19.10
N GLU A 117 -15.29 28.65 18.80
CA GLU A 117 -14.11 28.42 19.63
C GLU A 117 -14.24 29.07 21.03
N GLU A 118 -14.79 30.27 21.11
CA GLU A 118 -15.10 30.89 22.39
C GLU A 118 -16.11 30.08 23.20
N LYS A 119 -17.17 29.55 22.55
CA LYS A 119 -18.13 28.65 23.21
C LYS A 119 -17.47 27.42 23.78
N ARG A 120 -16.56 26.78 23.01
CA ARG A 120 -15.79 25.59 23.47
C ARG A 120 -14.92 25.89 24.69
N LYS A 121 -14.40 27.11 24.81
CA LYS A 121 -13.64 27.55 26.01
C LYS A 121 -14.52 27.74 27.22
N MET A 122 -15.77 28.21 27.02
CA MET A 122 -16.69 28.50 28.09
C MET A 122 -17.48 27.29 28.59
N VAL A 123 -17.78 26.35 27.68
CA VAL A 123 -18.64 25.19 27.99
C VAL A 123 -17.82 23.90 27.77
N ALA A 124 -17.65 23.17 28.86
CA ALA A 124 -16.95 21.86 28.78
C ALA A 124 -17.72 20.92 27.87
N ASN A 125 -16.98 20.28 26.95
CA ASN A 125 -17.54 19.35 25.95
C ASN A 125 -18.64 19.97 25.07
N PHE A 126 -18.51 21.25 24.73
CA PHE A 126 -19.48 21.92 23.86
C PHE A 126 -19.66 21.17 22.55
N GLN A 127 -20.90 20.82 22.24
CA GLN A 127 -21.36 20.30 20.94
C GLN A 127 -22.47 21.20 20.42
N TYR A 128 -22.55 21.33 19.11
CA TYR A 128 -23.66 22.03 18.47
C TYR A 128 -24.79 21.02 18.25
N ASP A 129 -25.69 20.86 19.21
CA ASP A 129 -26.69 19.79 19.31
C ASP A 129 -28.09 20.30 19.70
N ALA A 130 -28.99 19.40 19.98
CA ALA A 130 -30.36 19.72 20.38
C ALA A 130 -30.47 20.61 21.58
N THR A 131 -29.50 20.61 22.51
CA THR A 131 -29.50 21.39 23.74
C THR A 131 -28.91 22.80 23.54
N THR A 132 -27.91 22.92 22.71
CA THR A 132 -27.14 24.17 22.54
C THR A 132 -27.64 25.03 21.38
N ARG A 133 -28.17 24.43 20.31
CA ARG A 133 -28.61 25.13 19.07
C ARG A 133 -29.63 26.26 19.35
N THR A 134 -30.44 26.15 20.41
CA THR A 134 -31.43 27.18 20.78
C THR A 134 -30.80 28.46 21.31
N SER A 135 -29.53 28.43 21.69
CA SER A 135 -28.75 29.59 22.15
C SER A 135 -27.74 30.09 21.10
N MET A 136 -27.81 29.56 19.90
CA MET A 136 -26.87 29.82 18.80
C MET A 136 -27.54 30.65 17.72
N ARG A 137 -26.72 31.28 16.86
CA ARG A 137 -27.19 32.16 15.79
C ARG A 137 -27.56 31.38 14.52
N ASN A 138 -28.81 30.92 14.43
CA ASN A 138 -29.28 30.07 13.34
C ASN A 138 -30.75 30.32 13.00
N SER A 139 -31.19 29.79 11.87
CA SER A 139 -32.52 29.95 11.30
C SER A 139 -33.65 29.28 12.08
N LEU A 140 -33.36 28.51 13.14
CA LEU A 140 -34.39 27.98 14.04
C LEU A 140 -34.76 28.99 15.13
N VAL A 141 -33.87 29.95 15.38
CA VAL A 141 -34.00 30.93 16.47
C VAL A 141 -34.23 32.33 15.92
N LEU A 142 -33.57 32.70 14.84
CA LEU A 142 -33.68 34.00 14.21
C LEU A 142 -35.00 34.15 13.44
N PRO A 143 -35.62 35.35 13.42
CA PRO A 143 -36.75 35.66 12.55
C PRO A 143 -36.39 35.45 11.08
N ARG A 144 -37.31 34.94 10.30
CA ARG A 144 -37.06 34.63 8.88
C ARG A 144 -36.56 35.85 8.08
N GLU A 145 -37.12 37.03 8.35
CA GLU A 145 -36.71 38.28 7.71
C GLU A 145 -35.25 38.64 7.97
N GLU A 146 -34.75 38.32 9.16
CA GLU A 146 -33.33 38.49 9.52
C GLU A 146 -32.44 37.50 8.82
N VAL A 147 -32.85 36.23 8.71
CA VAL A 147 -32.14 35.21 7.98
C VAL A 147 -32.01 35.58 6.51
N ASP A 148 -33.14 36.00 5.90
CA ASP A 148 -33.18 36.39 4.48
C ASP A 148 -32.29 37.64 4.23
N ALA A 149 -32.31 38.62 5.15
CA ALA A 149 -31.48 39.82 5.09
C ALA A 149 -29.98 39.50 5.22
N LEU A 150 -29.60 38.57 6.11
CA LEU A 150 -28.22 38.10 6.26
C LEU A 150 -27.72 37.42 4.98
N ILE A 151 -28.51 36.55 4.40
CA ILE A 151 -28.15 35.84 3.15
C ILE A 151 -28.05 36.85 1.99
N ALA A 152 -29.02 37.74 1.83
CA ALA A 152 -29.00 38.77 0.82
C ALA A 152 -27.85 39.76 0.97
N GLY A 153 -27.42 40.00 2.19
CA GLY A 153 -26.24 40.81 2.56
C GLY A 153 -24.89 40.10 2.34
N GLY A 154 -24.89 38.84 1.89
CA GLY A 154 -23.69 38.07 1.61
C GLY A 154 -23.00 37.47 2.88
N ALA A 155 -23.74 37.37 3.98
CA ALA A 155 -23.20 36.70 5.17
C ALA A 155 -22.87 35.23 4.88
N GLN A 156 -21.69 34.80 5.29
CA GLN A 156 -21.31 33.39 5.20
C GLN A 156 -22.12 32.56 6.20
N TYR A 157 -22.50 31.38 5.80
CA TYR A 157 -23.26 30.46 6.63
C TYR A 157 -22.88 29.02 6.36
N VAL A 158 -23.26 28.16 7.28
CA VAL A 158 -23.22 26.70 7.07
C VAL A 158 -24.62 26.13 7.17
N VAL A 159 -24.85 25.00 6.50
CA VAL A 159 -26.07 24.22 6.69
C VAL A 159 -25.76 23.06 7.60
N ARG A 160 -26.56 22.90 8.66
CA ARG A 160 -26.43 21.83 9.64
C ARG A 160 -27.59 20.86 9.55
N PHE A 161 -27.29 19.59 9.76
CA PHE A 161 -28.33 18.56 9.90
C PHE A 161 -29.09 18.79 11.21
N LEU A 162 -30.42 18.71 11.16
CA LEU A 162 -31.27 18.83 12.32
C LEU A 162 -31.45 17.46 12.97
N VAL A 163 -30.62 17.12 13.95
CA VAL A 163 -30.73 15.85 14.67
C VAL A 163 -31.93 15.91 15.64
N THR A 164 -32.84 14.93 15.53
CA THR A 164 -33.87 14.70 16.53
C THR A 164 -33.26 13.89 17.68
N PRO A 165 -33.25 14.37 18.92
CA PRO A 165 -32.70 13.63 20.05
C PRO A 165 -33.55 12.42 20.41
N ASP A 166 -33.00 11.51 21.20
CA ASP A 166 -33.67 10.31 21.78
C ASP A 166 -34.27 9.33 20.75
N VAL A 167 -33.71 9.31 19.56
CA VAL A 167 -34.04 8.30 18.54
C VAL A 167 -33.00 7.18 18.58
N GLU A 168 -33.46 5.94 18.60
CA GLU A 168 -32.60 4.79 18.44
C GLU A 168 -32.27 4.60 16.95
N VAL A 169 -30.98 4.57 16.63
CA VAL A 169 -30.45 4.40 15.26
C VAL A 169 -29.68 3.10 15.16
N GLU A 170 -30.20 2.18 14.40
CA GLU A 170 -29.55 0.90 14.11
C GLU A 170 -28.66 1.00 12.88
N VAL A 171 -27.43 0.50 13.01
CA VAL A 171 -26.49 0.29 11.90
C VAL A 171 -26.26 -1.21 11.76
N ASP A 172 -26.71 -1.79 10.66
CA ASP A 172 -26.44 -3.20 10.34
C ASP A 172 -25.11 -3.29 9.60
N ASP A 173 -24.08 -3.76 10.31
CA ASP A 173 -22.70 -3.86 9.80
C ASP A 173 -22.34 -5.31 9.49
N MET A 174 -21.87 -5.56 8.27
CA MET A 174 -21.56 -6.91 7.77
C MET A 174 -20.45 -7.61 8.56
N ILE A 175 -19.56 -6.84 9.21
CA ILE A 175 -18.44 -7.37 9.99
C ILE A 175 -18.81 -7.39 11.48
N ARG A 176 -19.39 -6.28 11.99
CA ARG A 176 -19.61 -6.08 13.42
C ARG A 176 -20.95 -6.57 13.90
N GLY A 177 -21.87 -6.83 12.96
CA GLY A 177 -23.28 -7.12 13.26
C GLY A 177 -24.05 -5.83 13.54
N ARG A 178 -25.19 -5.96 14.19
CA ARG A 178 -26.04 -4.81 14.54
C ARG A 178 -25.42 -3.98 15.65
N VAL A 179 -25.25 -2.69 15.38
CA VAL A 179 -24.77 -1.69 16.35
C VAL A 179 -25.85 -0.64 16.50
N THR A 180 -26.23 -0.36 17.74
CA THR A 180 -27.29 0.60 18.08
C THR A 180 -26.71 1.83 18.73
N PHE A 181 -27.16 3.01 18.31
CA PHE A 181 -26.79 4.30 18.85
C PHE A 181 -28.02 5.08 19.27
N ASN A 182 -27.94 5.89 20.33
CA ASN A 182 -28.93 6.90 20.62
C ASN A 182 -28.52 8.21 19.92
N SER A 183 -29.44 8.83 19.18
CA SER A 183 -29.16 10.07 18.43
C SER A 183 -28.76 11.26 19.30
N SER A 184 -29.06 11.23 20.60
CA SER A 184 -28.65 12.27 21.54
C SER A 184 -27.13 12.42 21.72
N VAL A 185 -26.33 11.44 21.26
CA VAL A 185 -24.86 11.54 21.25
C VAL A 185 -24.33 12.26 20.00
N LEU A 186 -25.20 12.54 19.02
CA LEU A 186 -24.83 13.18 17.76
C LEU A 186 -24.98 14.70 17.89
N ASP A 187 -24.00 15.41 17.35
CA ASP A 187 -24.10 16.83 17.10
C ASP A 187 -24.74 17.13 15.73
N ASP A 188 -25.31 18.35 15.60
CA ASP A 188 -25.85 18.82 14.32
C ASP A 188 -24.70 19.13 13.36
N LYS A 189 -24.19 18.08 12.70
CA LYS A 189 -23.04 18.17 11.79
C LYS A 189 -23.27 19.18 10.68
N VAL A 190 -22.23 19.94 10.36
CA VAL A 190 -22.20 20.76 9.15
C VAL A 190 -22.25 19.86 7.93
N LEU A 191 -23.23 20.12 7.06
CA LEU A 191 -23.42 19.42 5.80
C LEU A 191 -22.86 20.21 4.61
N TYR A 192 -22.93 21.55 4.66
CA TYR A 192 -22.54 22.43 3.57
C TYR A 192 -22.00 23.75 4.10
N LYS A 193 -21.06 24.34 3.37
CA LYS A 193 -20.43 25.63 3.66
C LYS A 193 -20.63 26.58 2.50
N SER A 194 -21.30 27.71 2.71
CA SER A 194 -21.54 28.72 1.67
C SER A 194 -20.23 29.36 1.19
N ALA A 195 -19.23 29.49 2.06
CA ALA A 195 -17.93 30.07 1.73
C ALA A 195 -17.18 29.31 0.65
N ASP A 196 -17.20 27.99 0.71
CA ASP A 196 -16.50 27.10 -0.24
C ASP A 196 -17.41 26.67 -1.38
N ASP A 197 -18.73 26.88 -1.23
CA ASP A 197 -19.78 26.34 -2.09
C ASP A 197 -19.64 24.82 -2.27
N LEU A 198 -19.30 24.13 -1.19
CA LEU A 198 -19.06 22.70 -1.16
C LEU A 198 -19.68 22.05 0.08
N PRO A 199 -20.10 20.78 -0.03
CA PRO A 199 -20.54 20.00 1.10
C PRO A 199 -19.35 19.57 1.96
N THR A 200 -19.66 19.19 3.18
CA THR A 200 -18.73 18.37 3.97
C THR A 200 -18.83 16.90 3.56
N TYR A 201 -17.87 16.10 4.01
CA TYR A 201 -17.83 14.65 3.80
C TYR A 201 -19.20 13.98 4.03
N HIS A 202 -19.92 14.35 5.09
CA HIS A 202 -21.15 13.65 5.48
C HIS A 202 -22.25 13.75 4.41
N LEU A 203 -22.46 14.93 3.82
CA LEU A 203 -23.45 15.08 2.78
C LEU A 203 -22.95 14.54 1.42
N ALA A 204 -21.72 14.90 1.06
CA ALA A 204 -21.13 14.48 -0.21
C ALA A 204 -21.13 12.96 -0.37
N ASN A 205 -20.68 12.24 0.66
CA ASN A 205 -20.62 10.79 0.65
C ASN A 205 -22.02 10.14 0.44
N ILE A 206 -23.06 10.62 1.14
CA ILE A 206 -24.41 10.06 1.03
C ILE A 206 -25.03 10.33 -0.34
N VAL A 207 -24.93 11.58 -0.82
CA VAL A 207 -25.46 11.97 -2.14
C VAL A 207 -24.78 11.19 -3.25
N ASP A 208 -23.46 11.07 -3.18
CA ASP A 208 -22.70 10.36 -4.21
C ASP A 208 -22.94 8.86 -4.17
N ASP A 209 -22.95 8.25 -3.00
CA ASP A 209 -23.23 6.81 -2.88
C ASP A 209 -24.63 6.47 -3.42
N HIS A 210 -25.64 7.32 -3.16
CA HIS A 210 -26.96 7.16 -3.72
C HIS A 210 -26.97 7.32 -5.26
N LEU A 211 -26.42 8.42 -5.80
CA LEU A 211 -26.46 8.71 -7.23
C LEU A 211 -25.57 7.75 -8.05
N MET A 212 -24.49 7.25 -7.45
CA MET A 212 -23.59 6.26 -8.04
C MET A 212 -24.08 4.83 -7.81
N ARG A 213 -25.25 4.67 -7.20
CA ARG A 213 -25.91 3.36 -6.95
C ARG A 213 -25.02 2.40 -6.17
N ILE A 214 -24.32 2.90 -5.17
CA ILE A 214 -23.46 2.08 -4.32
C ILE A 214 -24.34 1.18 -3.44
N THR A 215 -24.06 -0.11 -3.48
CA THR A 215 -24.81 -1.14 -2.72
C THR A 215 -24.15 -1.51 -1.42
N HIS A 216 -22.82 -1.37 -1.33
CA HIS A 216 -22.04 -1.71 -0.15
C HIS A 216 -20.95 -0.68 0.09
N VAL A 217 -20.83 -0.22 1.33
CA VAL A 217 -19.82 0.73 1.81
C VAL A 217 -18.84 0.00 2.69
N ILE A 218 -17.68 -0.36 2.13
CA ILE A 218 -16.58 -1.00 2.85
C ILE A 218 -15.53 0.10 3.12
N ARG A 219 -15.27 0.39 4.42
CA ARG A 219 -14.38 1.49 4.84
C ARG A 219 -13.74 1.21 6.20
N GLY A 220 -12.77 2.02 6.61
CA GLY A 220 -12.15 1.89 7.93
C GLY A 220 -13.10 2.17 9.10
N GLU A 221 -12.87 1.53 10.25
CA GLU A 221 -13.71 1.66 11.45
C GLU A 221 -13.67 3.07 12.08
N GLU A 222 -12.72 3.91 11.70
CA GLU A 222 -12.69 5.32 12.09
C GLU A 222 -13.95 6.08 11.67
N TRP A 223 -14.68 5.56 10.69
CA TRP A 223 -15.94 6.11 10.20
C TRP A 223 -17.19 5.52 10.85
N LEU A 224 -17.05 4.49 11.70
CA LEU A 224 -18.18 3.89 12.41
C LEU A 224 -18.96 4.89 13.29
N PRO A 225 -18.31 5.82 14.02
CA PRO A 225 -19.04 6.86 14.77
C PRO A 225 -19.90 7.78 13.90
N SER A 226 -19.62 7.89 12.60
CA SER A 226 -20.43 8.67 11.65
C SER A 226 -21.58 7.87 11.02
N ALA A 227 -21.58 6.57 11.17
CA ALA A 227 -22.60 5.71 10.55
C ALA A 227 -24.04 6.03 10.98
N PRO A 228 -24.35 6.30 12.26
CA PRO A 228 -25.70 6.68 12.67
C PRO A 228 -26.17 7.98 12.02
N LEU A 229 -25.31 8.98 11.87
CA LEU A 229 -25.62 10.20 11.12
C LEU A 229 -25.95 9.89 9.66
N HIS A 230 -25.18 9.00 9.04
CA HIS A 230 -25.41 8.61 7.64
C HIS A 230 -26.74 7.90 7.49
N VAL A 231 -27.12 7.00 8.39
CA VAL A 231 -28.46 6.38 8.40
C VAL A 231 -29.55 7.42 8.48
N LEU A 232 -29.44 8.38 9.40
CA LEU A 232 -30.43 9.47 9.54
C LEU A 232 -30.51 10.36 8.29
N LEU A 233 -29.38 10.57 7.58
CA LEU A 233 -29.39 11.31 6.29
C LEU A 233 -30.11 10.54 5.19
N TYR A 234 -29.87 9.23 5.05
CA TYR A 234 -30.62 8.39 4.12
C TYR A 234 -32.13 8.44 4.41
N GLU A 235 -32.52 8.39 5.67
CA GLU A 235 -33.93 8.53 6.09
C GLU A 235 -34.48 9.92 5.78
N ALA A 236 -33.73 10.97 6.04
CA ALA A 236 -34.15 12.36 5.77
C ALA A 236 -34.39 12.62 4.28
N PHE A 237 -33.64 11.96 3.39
CA PHE A 237 -33.85 12.00 1.96
C PHE A 237 -34.93 11.05 1.46
N GLY A 238 -35.47 10.16 2.30
CA GLY A 238 -36.40 9.10 1.88
C GLY A 238 -35.73 7.96 1.10
N TRP A 239 -34.42 7.75 1.29
CA TRP A 239 -33.61 6.77 0.54
C TRP A 239 -33.31 5.49 1.35
N ARG A 240 -34.14 5.16 2.32
CA ARG A 240 -33.91 3.98 3.16
C ARG A 240 -33.81 2.69 2.35
N ASP A 241 -34.60 2.55 1.29
CA ASP A 241 -34.62 1.35 0.45
C ASP A 241 -33.40 1.22 -0.46
N THR A 242 -32.67 2.32 -0.68
CA THR A 242 -31.43 2.37 -1.49
C THR A 242 -30.20 2.60 -0.63
N MET A 243 -30.33 2.59 0.69
CA MET A 243 -29.21 2.71 1.59
C MET A 243 -28.27 1.51 1.46
N PRO A 244 -26.95 1.73 1.25
CA PRO A 244 -26.00 0.65 1.12
C PRO A 244 -25.86 -0.12 2.44
N ARG A 245 -25.43 -1.38 2.35
CA ARG A 245 -24.97 -2.14 3.51
C ARG A 245 -23.58 -1.65 3.93
N PHE A 246 -23.31 -1.61 5.21
CA PHE A 246 -22.04 -1.13 5.75
C PHE A 246 -21.12 -2.27 6.17
N ALA A 247 -19.82 -2.07 6.01
CA ALA A 247 -18.77 -2.93 6.55
C ALA A 247 -17.60 -2.07 7.04
N HIS A 248 -17.36 -2.04 8.33
CA HIS A 248 -16.31 -1.24 8.96
C HIS A 248 -15.12 -2.13 9.32
N LEU A 249 -14.02 -1.97 8.57
CA LEU A 249 -12.78 -2.71 8.71
C LEU A 249 -12.01 -2.24 9.95
N ALA A 250 -11.56 -3.19 10.76
CA ALA A 250 -10.73 -2.90 11.92
C ALA A 250 -9.40 -2.23 11.52
N LEU A 251 -8.80 -1.45 12.43
CA LEU A 251 -7.54 -0.72 12.20
C LEU A 251 -6.37 -1.68 11.92
N LEU A 252 -5.43 -1.22 11.12
CA LEU A 252 -4.08 -1.78 11.11
C LEU A 252 -3.32 -1.22 12.31
N LEU A 253 -2.86 -2.11 13.17
CA LEU A 253 -2.11 -1.78 14.37
C LEU A 253 -0.61 -1.84 14.10
N LYS A 254 0.14 -0.99 14.77
CA LYS A 254 1.61 -1.01 14.70
C LYS A 254 2.17 -2.34 15.21
N PRO A 255 3.37 -2.76 14.74
CA PRO A 255 3.99 -4.03 15.12
C PRO A 255 4.20 -4.15 16.63
N GLU A 256 4.62 -3.07 17.26
CA GLU A 256 4.96 -2.99 18.67
C GLU A 256 4.01 -2.04 19.42
N GLY A 257 3.55 -2.48 20.59
CA GLY A 257 2.62 -1.73 21.43
C GLY A 257 1.20 -1.68 20.85
N ASN A 258 0.45 -0.67 21.25
CA ASN A 258 -0.94 -0.43 20.86
C ASN A 258 -1.07 0.83 20.02
N GLY A 259 -2.05 0.87 19.14
CA GLY A 259 -2.39 2.03 18.32
C GLY A 259 -2.30 1.79 16.83
N LYS A 260 -2.82 2.73 16.06
CA LYS A 260 -2.88 2.68 14.59
C LYS A 260 -1.48 2.75 13.99
N LEU A 261 -1.22 1.93 12.99
CA LEU A 261 0.00 1.98 12.17
C LEU A 261 0.14 3.36 11.52
N SER A 262 1.35 3.92 11.58
CA SER A 262 1.68 5.22 11.03
C SER A 262 2.97 5.20 10.22
N LYS A 263 3.22 6.27 9.41
CA LYS A 263 4.48 6.47 8.71
C LYS A 263 5.68 6.41 9.67
N ARG A 264 5.58 7.03 10.85
CA ARG A 264 6.67 7.04 11.85
C ARG A 264 7.08 5.65 12.32
N ASP A 265 6.15 4.70 12.35
CA ASP A 265 6.47 3.31 12.71
C ASP A 265 7.31 2.66 11.61
N GLY A 266 6.98 2.89 10.34
CA GLY A 266 7.75 2.43 9.19
C GLY A 266 9.16 3.03 9.16
N ASP A 267 9.28 4.35 9.33
CA ASP A 267 10.56 5.05 9.35
C ASP A 267 11.47 4.54 10.50
N ARG A 268 10.90 4.30 11.68
CA ARG A 268 11.63 3.81 12.86
C ARG A 268 12.11 2.37 12.72
N LEU A 269 11.30 1.50 12.10
CA LEU A 269 11.56 0.06 12.00
C LEU A 269 12.12 -0.36 10.64
N GLY A 270 12.24 0.58 9.69
CA GLY A 270 12.88 0.35 8.40
C GLY A 270 12.01 -0.43 7.40
N PHE A 271 10.69 -0.29 7.44
CA PHE A 271 9.79 -0.88 6.45
C PHE A 271 8.90 0.16 5.77
N PRO A 272 8.54 -0.02 4.48
CA PRO A 272 7.65 0.91 3.79
C PRO A 272 6.21 0.78 4.29
N VAL A 273 5.50 1.90 4.30
CA VAL A 273 4.05 1.96 4.58
C VAL A 273 3.25 2.51 3.41
N PHE A 274 3.92 2.80 2.31
CA PHE A 274 3.35 3.29 1.06
C PHE A 274 3.63 2.30 -0.08
N PRO A 275 2.72 2.11 -1.04
CA PRO A 275 2.98 1.24 -2.19
C PRO A 275 4.11 1.74 -3.09
N LEU A 276 4.21 3.04 -3.32
CA LEU A 276 5.22 3.67 -4.17
C LEU A 276 5.98 4.75 -3.40
N ARG A 277 7.18 5.11 -3.89
CA ARG A 277 7.94 6.24 -3.37
C ARG A 277 7.11 7.52 -3.47
N TRP A 278 7.13 8.32 -2.40
CA TRP A 278 6.46 9.60 -2.34
C TRP A 278 7.45 10.70 -1.98
N VAL A 279 7.36 11.82 -2.68
CA VAL A 279 8.06 13.05 -2.31
C VAL A 279 7.00 14.07 -1.93
N ASP A 280 6.98 14.48 -0.68
CA ASP A 280 6.03 15.48 -0.21
C ASP A 280 6.31 16.83 -0.90
N PRO A 281 5.35 17.38 -1.67
CA PRO A 281 5.61 18.60 -2.44
C PRO A 281 5.76 19.87 -1.58
N LYS A 282 5.35 19.81 -0.30
CA LYS A 282 5.45 20.94 0.62
C LYS A 282 6.78 20.94 1.40
N THR A 283 7.22 19.77 1.81
CA THR A 283 8.41 19.61 2.67
C THR A 283 9.63 19.09 1.95
N GLY A 284 9.45 18.46 0.78
CA GLY A 284 10.51 17.73 0.06
C GLY A 284 10.91 16.41 0.72
N GLU A 285 10.23 16.01 1.78
CA GLU A 285 10.50 14.76 2.48
C GLU A 285 10.21 13.55 1.58
N VAL A 286 11.17 12.63 1.51
CA VAL A 286 11.09 11.41 0.71
C VAL A 286 10.68 10.25 1.60
N SER A 287 9.63 9.54 1.18
CA SER A 287 9.21 8.26 1.79
C SER A 287 9.40 7.14 0.80
N SER A 288 10.02 6.05 1.23
CA SER A 288 10.18 4.86 0.40
C SER A 288 8.83 4.15 0.18
N GLY A 289 8.71 3.49 -0.97
CA GLY A 289 7.58 2.64 -1.29
C GLY A 289 7.97 1.16 -1.36
N TYR A 290 6.96 0.28 -1.33
CA TYR A 290 7.18 -1.15 -1.51
C TYR A 290 7.83 -1.47 -2.85
N ARG A 291 7.39 -0.81 -3.94
CA ARG A 291 7.96 -1.00 -5.28
C ARG A 291 9.47 -0.68 -5.30
N GLU A 292 9.85 0.48 -4.80
CA GLU A 292 11.24 0.94 -4.79
C GLU A 292 12.10 0.20 -3.76
N SER A 293 11.47 -0.41 -2.75
CA SER A 293 12.13 -1.33 -1.83
C SER A 293 12.27 -2.75 -2.39
N GLY A 294 11.83 -2.97 -3.64
CA GLY A 294 12.02 -4.22 -4.36
C GLY A 294 11.02 -5.32 -4.01
N TYR A 295 9.82 -4.94 -3.58
CA TYR A 295 8.71 -5.87 -3.41
C TYR A 295 7.97 -6.06 -4.73
N LEU A 296 7.56 -7.30 -4.99
CA LEU A 296 6.69 -7.64 -6.11
C LEU A 296 5.23 -7.28 -5.77
N PRO A 297 4.44 -6.77 -6.74
CA PRO A 297 3.07 -6.34 -6.46
C PRO A 297 2.18 -7.46 -5.92
N GLU A 298 2.29 -8.68 -6.43
CA GLU A 298 1.55 -9.84 -5.94
C GLU A 298 1.91 -10.22 -4.50
N ALA A 299 3.16 -10.03 -4.09
CA ALA A 299 3.58 -10.24 -2.71
C ALA A 299 2.92 -9.24 -1.76
N VAL A 300 2.87 -7.97 -2.17
CA VAL A 300 2.22 -6.91 -1.39
C VAL A 300 0.71 -7.14 -1.32
N VAL A 301 0.08 -7.50 -2.44
CA VAL A 301 -1.37 -7.81 -2.49
C VAL A 301 -1.71 -8.97 -1.54
N ASN A 302 -0.97 -10.07 -1.64
CA ASN A 302 -1.23 -11.26 -0.82
C ASN A 302 -1.02 -10.96 0.67
N PHE A 303 0.07 -10.27 1.02
CA PHE A 303 0.34 -9.84 2.38
C PHE A 303 -0.78 -8.94 2.93
N VAL A 304 -1.17 -7.91 2.17
CA VAL A 304 -2.21 -6.96 2.56
C VAL A 304 -3.58 -7.62 2.69
N ALA A 305 -3.90 -8.59 1.82
CA ALA A 305 -5.14 -9.32 1.88
C ALA A 305 -5.33 -10.06 3.22
N LEU A 306 -4.26 -10.56 3.81
CA LEU A 306 -4.30 -11.28 5.09
C LEU A 306 -4.26 -10.36 6.33
N LEU A 307 -4.17 -9.05 6.14
CA LEU A 307 -4.21 -8.08 7.25
C LEU A 307 -5.64 -7.86 7.75
N GLY A 308 -6.12 -8.77 8.56
CA GLY A 308 -7.45 -8.72 9.16
C GLY A 308 -8.53 -9.52 8.41
N TRP A 309 -8.14 -10.36 7.48
CA TRP A 309 -8.98 -11.37 6.85
C TRP A 309 -8.22 -12.70 6.79
N ASN A 310 -8.97 -13.82 6.79
CA ASN A 310 -8.41 -15.16 6.71
C ASN A 310 -9.35 -16.06 5.89
N PRO A 311 -8.85 -16.82 4.90
CA PRO A 311 -9.67 -17.72 4.08
C PRO A 311 -10.23 -18.92 4.88
N GLY A 312 -9.57 -19.31 5.96
CA GLY A 312 -9.82 -20.52 6.76
C GLY A 312 -8.57 -21.40 6.81
N ASN A 313 -8.56 -22.36 7.74
CA ASN A 313 -7.37 -23.21 7.99
C ASN A 313 -7.10 -24.23 6.88
N ASP A 314 -8.02 -24.42 5.95
CA ASP A 314 -7.91 -25.40 4.87
C ASP A 314 -7.24 -24.82 3.59
N HIS A 315 -6.79 -23.57 3.63
CA HIS A 315 -6.19 -22.87 2.51
C HIS A 315 -4.77 -22.43 2.82
N GLU A 316 -3.92 -22.48 1.80
CA GLU A 316 -2.57 -21.92 1.87
C GLU A 316 -2.62 -20.39 2.00
N GLU A 317 -1.61 -19.81 2.65
CA GLU A 317 -1.53 -18.35 2.79
C GLU A 317 -1.08 -17.65 1.50
N VAL A 318 -0.33 -18.36 0.65
CA VAL A 318 0.09 -17.85 -0.66
C VAL A 318 -1.04 -18.07 -1.66
N MET A 319 -1.59 -16.97 -2.15
CA MET A 319 -2.76 -16.97 -3.03
C MET A 319 -2.56 -16.00 -4.19
N SER A 320 -2.91 -16.43 -5.39
CA SER A 320 -3.05 -15.54 -6.53
C SER A 320 -4.22 -14.56 -6.35
N MET A 321 -4.29 -13.51 -7.18
CA MET A 321 -5.42 -12.59 -7.17
C MET A 321 -6.76 -13.32 -7.42
N GLU A 322 -6.77 -14.30 -8.32
CA GLU A 322 -7.95 -15.11 -8.65
C GLU A 322 -8.41 -15.95 -7.45
N GLU A 323 -7.46 -16.51 -6.69
CA GLU A 323 -7.76 -17.27 -5.48
C GLU A 323 -8.23 -16.34 -4.35
N LEU A 324 -7.62 -15.18 -4.19
CA LEU A 324 -8.08 -14.16 -3.26
C LEU A 324 -9.53 -13.75 -3.57
N ILE A 325 -9.88 -13.49 -4.82
CA ILE A 325 -11.26 -13.19 -5.26
C ILE A 325 -12.20 -14.35 -4.92
N ARG A 326 -11.80 -15.57 -5.22
CA ARG A 326 -12.61 -16.78 -4.99
C ARG A 326 -12.94 -16.99 -3.52
N TYR A 327 -11.97 -16.79 -2.63
CA TYR A 327 -12.08 -17.11 -1.22
C TYR A 327 -12.54 -15.94 -0.35
N PHE A 328 -12.43 -14.71 -0.86
CA PHE A 328 -12.78 -13.53 -0.07
C PHE A 328 -14.23 -13.52 0.37
N ARG A 329 -14.47 -13.36 1.67
CA ARG A 329 -15.78 -13.18 2.29
C ARG A 329 -15.66 -12.10 3.35
N ILE A 330 -16.44 -11.04 3.21
CA ILE A 330 -16.40 -9.88 4.11
C ILE A 330 -16.73 -10.26 5.56
N GLU A 331 -17.57 -11.27 5.75
CA GLU A 331 -17.98 -11.78 7.06
C GLU A 331 -16.84 -12.49 7.81
N LYS A 332 -15.77 -12.87 7.08
CA LYS A 332 -14.55 -13.46 7.66
C LYS A 332 -13.52 -12.40 8.07
N CYS A 333 -13.81 -11.11 7.85
CA CYS A 333 -12.95 -10.05 8.33
C CYS A 333 -12.98 -9.96 9.85
N SER A 334 -11.80 -9.75 10.45
CA SER A 334 -11.65 -9.63 11.89
C SER A 334 -12.32 -8.36 12.42
N LYS A 335 -13.00 -8.49 13.56
CA LYS A 335 -13.52 -7.35 14.33
C LYS A 335 -12.42 -6.64 15.13
N ALA A 336 -11.34 -7.34 15.43
CA ALA A 336 -10.19 -6.81 16.15
C ALA A 336 -9.13 -6.26 15.18
N GLY A 337 -8.38 -5.25 15.62
CA GLY A 337 -7.28 -4.68 14.85
C GLY A 337 -6.23 -5.73 14.48
N ALA A 338 -5.74 -5.66 13.25
CA ALA A 338 -4.70 -6.55 12.74
C ALA A 338 -3.32 -5.95 12.99
N LYS A 339 -2.44 -6.67 13.70
CA LYS A 339 -1.04 -6.27 13.84
C LYS A 339 -0.31 -6.37 12.51
N PHE A 340 0.44 -5.34 12.20
CA PHE A 340 1.24 -5.27 10.99
C PHE A 340 2.56 -6.02 11.21
N ASP A 341 2.70 -7.18 10.57
CA ASP A 341 3.90 -8.01 10.62
C ASP A 341 4.73 -7.81 9.35
N TYR A 342 5.72 -6.93 9.41
CA TYR A 342 6.59 -6.62 8.27
C TYR A 342 7.53 -7.76 7.89
N GLU A 343 7.90 -8.63 8.83
CA GLU A 343 8.71 -9.83 8.53
C GLU A 343 7.89 -10.82 7.69
N LYS A 344 6.60 -10.94 7.97
CA LYS A 344 5.70 -11.73 7.13
C LYS A 344 5.58 -11.14 5.71
N GLY A 345 5.59 -9.81 5.59
CA GLY A 345 5.65 -9.14 4.28
C GLY A 345 6.92 -9.51 3.49
N LYS A 346 8.09 -9.54 4.12
CA LYS A 346 9.34 -10.01 3.52
C LYS A 346 9.28 -11.48 3.12
N TRP A 347 8.70 -12.32 3.95
CA TRP A 347 8.52 -13.74 3.68
C TRP A 347 7.67 -13.95 2.41
N PHE A 348 6.56 -13.23 2.24
CA PHE A 348 5.78 -13.28 1.01
C PHE A 348 6.62 -12.85 -0.19
N ASN A 349 7.36 -11.75 -0.08
CA ASN A 349 8.17 -11.27 -1.19
C ASN A 349 9.26 -12.27 -1.59
N HIS A 350 9.94 -12.86 -0.62
CA HIS A 350 10.90 -13.93 -0.83
C HIS A 350 10.27 -15.10 -1.59
N HIS A 351 9.10 -15.58 -1.15
CA HIS A 351 8.38 -16.66 -1.84
C HIS A 351 8.08 -16.32 -3.31
N TYR A 352 7.56 -15.12 -3.57
CA TYR A 352 7.24 -14.69 -4.93
C TYR A 352 8.48 -14.46 -5.79
N ILE A 353 9.61 -14.04 -5.23
CA ILE A 353 10.90 -13.99 -5.94
C ILE A 353 11.32 -15.41 -6.32
N GLN A 354 11.27 -16.36 -5.39
CA GLN A 354 11.68 -17.76 -5.66
C GLN A 354 10.85 -18.41 -6.74
N THR A 355 9.54 -18.19 -6.74
CA THR A 355 8.60 -18.81 -7.71
C THR A 355 8.49 -18.06 -9.03
N SER A 356 8.99 -16.83 -9.13
CA SER A 356 9.04 -16.06 -10.38
C SER A 356 10.05 -16.67 -11.37
N SER A 357 9.75 -16.54 -12.66
CA SER A 357 10.72 -16.92 -13.70
C SER A 357 11.95 -16.00 -13.65
N ASN A 358 13.10 -16.56 -14.00
CA ASN A 358 14.35 -15.81 -13.98
C ASN A 358 14.36 -14.68 -15.02
N GLU A 359 13.69 -14.88 -16.15
CA GLU A 359 13.52 -13.91 -17.23
C GLU A 359 12.70 -12.71 -16.76
N ARG A 360 11.62 -12.94 -16.01
CA ARG A 360 10.83 -11.87 -15.39
C ARG A 360 11.65 -11.07 -14.42
N LEU A 361 12.38 -11.73 -13.52
CA LEU A 361 13.25 -11.06 -12.56
C LEU A 361 14.37 -10.27 -13.25
N ALA A 362 14.96 -10.83 -14.31
CA ALA A 362 15.95 -10.13 -15.15
C ALA A 362 15.36 -8.85 -15.77
N ALA A 363 14.14 -8.91 -16.30
CA ALA A 363 13.45 -7.76 -16.86
C ALA A 363 13.18 -6.67 -15.79
N LEU A 364 12.85 -7.06 -14.56
CA LEU A 364 12.64 -6.13 -13.45
C LEU A 364 13.95 -5.47 -12.97
N LEU A 365 15.08 -6.17 -13.04
CA LEU A 365 16.39 -5.62 -12.66
C LEU A 365 17.04 -4.81 -13.77
N ARG A 366 16.57 -4.91 -15.01
CA ARG A 366 17.18 -4.24 -16.17
C ARG A 366 17.43 -2.75 -15.94
N PRO A 367 16.45 -1.93 -15.47
CA PRO A 367 16.68 -0.49 -15.33
C PRO A 367 17.82 -0.14 -14.35
N SER A 368 17.92 -0.89 -13.25
CA SER A 368 18.98 -0.67 -12.24
C SER A 368 20.35 -1.13 -12.74
N LEU A 369 20.43 -2.26 -13.42
CA LEU A 369 21.66 -2.79 -14.01
C LEU A 369 22.20 -1.83 -15.10
N GLU A 370 21.33 -1.35 -16.00
CA GLU A 370 21.71 -0.36 -17.03
C GLU A 370 22.16 0.97 -16.40
N ALA A 371 21.48 1.43 -15.33
CA ALA A 371 21.89 2.62 -14.60
C ALA A 371 23.25 2.45 -13.89
N ALA A 372 23.61 1.23 -13.50
CA ALA A 372 24.94 0.88 -12.97
C ALA A 372 26.01 0.72 -14.08
N GLY A 373 25.68 0.97 -15.34
CA GLY A 373 26.60 0.86 -16.48
C GLY A 373 26.86 -0.56 -16.97
N ILE A 374 26.04 -1.53 -16.53
CA ILE A 374 26.14 -2.92 -16.94
C ILE A 374 25.43 -3.07 -18.30
N ILE A 375 26.14 -3.66 -19.28
CA ILE A 375 25.52 -4.06 -20.56
C ILE A 375 24.57 -5.21 -20.28
N PHE A 376 23.27 -4.95 -20.48
CA PHE A 376 22.23 -5.93 -20.16
C PHE A 376 22.15 -7.02 -21.23
N ASP A 377 22.44 -8.25 -20.81
CA ASP A 377 22.18 -9.49 -21.54
C ASP A 377 21.14 -10.29 -20.75
N ALA A 378 19.95 -10.45 -21.31
CA ALA A 378 18.82 -11.06 -20.62
C ALA A 378 19.07 -12.52 -20.23
N ASP A 379 19.72 -13.30 -21.08
CA ASP A 379 20.03 -14.71 -20.83
C ASP A 379 21.09 -14.85 -19.75
N TYR A 380 22.16 -14.06 -19.83
CA TYR A 380 23.22 -14.06 -18.82
C TYR A 380 22.70 -13.63 -17.44
N VAL A 381 21.90 -12.57 -17.38
CA VAL A 381 21.27 -12.10 -16.13
C VAL A 381 20.34 -13.18 -15.57
N ALA A 382 19.50 -13.81 -16.40
CA ALA A 382 18.59 -14.86 -15.94
C ALA A 382 19.36 -16.08 -15.39
N ARG A 383 20.49 -16.45 -15.98
CA ARG A 383 21.37 -17.51 -15.47
C ARG A 383 22.03 -17.14 -14.14
N ALA A 384 22.47 -15.90 -13.97
CA ALA A 384 23.00 -15.40 -12.70
C ALA A 384 21.95 -15.43 -11.58
N ILE A 385 20.71 -15.01 -11.91
CA ILE A 385 19.56 -15.08 -11.01
C ILE A 385 19.25 -16.51 -10.60
N ALA A 386 19.28 -17.46 -11.54
CA ALA A 386 19.04 -18.88 -11.25
C ALA A 386 19.93 -19.43 -10.15
N LEU A 387 21.17 -18.94 -10.07
CA LEU A 387 22.15 -19.37 -9.06
C LEU A 387 21.96 -18.70 -7.67
N THR A 388 21.25 -17.57 -7.60
CA THR A 388 21.31 -16.72 -6.40
C THR A 388 19.95 -16.41 -5.78
N LYS A 389 18.84 -16.49 -6.52
CA LYS A 389 17.52 -16.00 -6.09
C LYS A 389 16.97 -16.65 -4.80
N GLU A 390 17.40 -17.86 -4.48
CA GLU A 390 16.97 -18.57 -3.27
C GLU A 390 17.27 -17.81 -1.96
N ARG A 391 18.20 -16.86 -1.99
CA ARG A 391 18.66 -16.13 -0.82
C ARG A 391 18.13 -14.69 -0.77
N ALA A 392 17.50 -14.21 -1.84
CA ALA A 392 17.06 -12.85 -1.94
C ALA A 392 15.65 -12.68 -1.38
N GLN A 393 15.44 -11.69 -0.52
CA GLN A 393 14.12 -11.30 -0.02
C GLN A 393 13.53 -10.13 -0.80
N THR A 394 14.38 -9.34 -1.47
CA THR A 394 14.00 -8.16 -2.25
C THR A 394 14.78 -8.11 -3.57
N LEU A 395 14.29 -7.33 -4.54
CA LEU A 395 15.01 -7.13 -5.81
C LEU A 395 16.38 -6.48 -5.63
N PRO A 396 16.58 -5.45 -4.77
CA PRO A 396 17.92 -4.92 -4.47
C PRO A 396 18.88 -5.96 -3.88
N GLU A 397 18.41 -6.84 -2.99
CA GLU A 397 19.24 -7.93 -2.48
C GLU A 397 19.62 -8.92 -3.58
N LEU A 398 18.70 -9.21 -4.51
CA LEU A 398 18.99 -10.05 -5.67
C LEU A 398 20.04 -9.40 -6.56
N GLU A 399 19.92 -8.10 -6.81
CA GLU A 399 20.90 -7.32 -7.58
C GLU A 399 22.27 -7.35 -6.92
N GLU A 400 22.36 -7.13 -5.62
CA GLU A 400 23.63 -7.25 -4.87
C GLU A 400 24.24 -8.65 -5.01
N GLN A 401 23.40 -9.70 -4.97
CA GLN A 401 23.88 -11.07 -5.03
C GLN A 401 24.40 -11.49 -6.42
N ILE A 402 23.91 -10.85 -7.49
CA ILE A 402 24.39 -11.12 -8.85
C ILE A 402 25.51 -10.16 -9.30
N ALA A 403 25.78 -9.08 -8.56
CA ALA A 403 26.70 -8.03 -8.98
C ALA A 403 28.10 -8.52 -9.38
N TYR A 404 28.64 -9.49 -8.65
CA TYR A 404 29.98 -10.03 -8.94
C TYR A 404 30.04 -10.83 -10.26
N PHE A 405 28.93 -11.24 -10.86
CA PHE A 405 28.94 -11.84 -12.19
C PHE A 405 29.26 -10.82 -13.29
N PHE A 406 28.98 -9.54 -13.05
CA PHE A 406 29.19 -8.44 -14.02
C PHE A 406 30.47 -7.68 -13.78
N THR A 407 30.88 -7.57 -12.51
CA THR A 407 32.05 -6.78 -12.11
C THR A 407 32.94 -7.61 -11.19
N ALA A 408 34.19 -7.77 -11.59
CA ALA A 408 35.18 -8.46 -10.75
C ALA A 408 35.36 -7.72 -9.41
N PRO A 409 35.57 -8.46 -8.31
CA PRO A 409 35.76 -7.82 -6.99
C PRO A 409 36.98 -6.91 -7.02
N THR A 410 36.78 -5.67 -6.56
CA THR A 410 37.86 -4.67 -6.38
C THR A 410 38.42 -4.65 -4.97
N ALA A 411 37.70 -5.23 -4.03
CA ALA A 411 38.07 -5.40 -2.62
C ALA A 411 37.70 -6.81 -2.16
N TYR A 412 38.39 -7.29 -1.14
CA TYR A 412 38.19 -8.61 -0.58
C TYR A 412 37.80 -8.49 0.92
N ASP A 413 36.87 -9.34 1.38
CA ASP A 413 36.43 -9.33 2.78
C ASP A 413 37.58 -9.59 3.73
N GLU A 414 37.94 -8.60 4.55
CA GLU A 414 39.10 -8.63 5.42
C GLU A 414 39.07 -9.79 6.41
N LYS A 415 37.88 -10.14 6.93
CA LYS A 415 37.73 -11.26 7.88
C LYS A 415 38.01 -12.59 7.20
N THR A 416 37.54 -12.74 5.99
CA THR A 416 37.78 -13.92 5.14
C THR A 416 39.23 -13.99 4.76
N VAL A 417 39.87 -12.91 4.34
CA VAL A 417 41.31 -12.87 4.05
C VAL A 417 42.12 -13.31 5.27
N LYS A 418 41.96 -12.68 6.43
CA LYS A 418 42.67 -13.05 7.66
C LYS A 418 42.49 -14.51 8.04
N LYS A 419 41.30 -15.07 7.84
CA LYS A 419 40.95 -16.45 8.24
C LYS A 419 41.42 -17.48 7.22
N ARG A 420 41.35 -17.20 5.92
CA ARG A 420 41.47 -18.19 4.84
C ARG A 420 42.72 -18.03 3.97
N TRP A 421 43.17 -16.79 3.73
CA TRP A 421 44.36 -16.56 2.93
C TRP A 421 45.60 -16.79 3.80
N LYS A 422 46.49 -17.70 3.36
CA LYS A 422 47.72 -18.11 4.07
C LYS A 422 48.94 -17.87 3.19
N GLU A 423 50.12 -18.09 3.72
CA GLU A 423 51.39 -17.85 3.03
C GLU A 423 51.54 -18.64 1.73
N ASP A 424 50.94 -19.82 1.64
CA ASP A 424 50.96 -20.70 0.45
C ASP A 424 49.78 -20.49 -0.49
N SER A 425 48.78 -19.66 -0.14
CA SER A 425 47.57 -19.49 -0.90
C SER A 425 47.80 -18.93 -2.31
N ALA A 426 48.70 -17.96 -2.44
CA ALA A 426 49.03 -17.37 -3.75
C ALA A 426 49.67 -18.41 -4.69
N ALA A 427 50.58 -19.27 -4.17
CA ALA A 427 51.18 -20.32 -4.94
C ALA A 427 50.18 -21.39 -5.37
N GLN A 428 49.31 -21.82 -4.44
CA GLN A 428 48.23 -22.78 -4.77
C GLN A 428 47.28 -22.26 -5.83
N LEU A 429 46.86 -20.99 -5.75
CA LEU A 429 46.00 -20.40 -6.80
C LEU A 429 46.73 -20.20 -8.13
N THR A 430 48.03 -19.97 -8.13
CA THR A 430 48.81 -19.91 -9.36
C THR A 430 48.82 -21.27 -10.10
N GLU A 431 49.02 -22.36 -9.34
CA GLU A 431 48.95 -23.73 -9.88
C GLU A 431 47.52 -24.08 -10.35
N LEU A 432 46.48 -23.67 -9.56
CA LEU A 432 45.11 -23.84 -9.95
C LEU A 432 44.78 -23.10 -11.26
N ALA A 433 45.26 -21.87 -11.43
CA ALA A 433 45.08 -21.10 -12.67
C ALA A 433 45.73 -21.83 -13.89
N ALA A 434 46.93 -22.41 -13.70
CA ALA A 434 47.57 -23.18 -14.73
C ALA A 434 46.77 -24.44 -15.12
N LEU A 435 46.17 -25.11 -14.13
CA LEU A 435 45.29 -26.26 -14.40
C LEU A 435 44.03 -25.83 -15.16
N LEU A 436 43.36 -24.78 -14.70
CA LEU A 436 42.13 -24.30 -15.36
C LEU A 436 42.39 -23.76 -16.78
N ALA A 437 43.56 -23.24 -17.07
CA ALA A 437 43.94 -22.80 -18.40
C ALA A 437 43.92 -23.92 -19.43
N THR A 438 44.05 -25.20 -19.02
CA THR A 438 43.98 -26.37 -19.90
C THR A 438 42.56 -26.92 -20.10
N GLN A 439 41.57 -26.40 -19.34
CA GLN A 439 40.18 -26.86 -19.36
C GLN A 439 39.39 -26.19 -20.50
N PRO A 440 38.19 -26.71 -20.87
CA PRO A 440 37.28 -26.06 -21.80
C PRO A 440 36.96 -24.60 -21.46
N GLU A 441 36.58 -23.79 -22.46
CA GLU A 441 36.30 -22.35 -22.29
C GLU A 441 35.12 -22.09 -21.38
N ASP A 442 34.12 -22.93 -21.40
CA ASP A 442 32.88 -22.84 -20.64
C ASP A 442 32.97 -23.41 -19.23
N LEU A 443 34.11 -24.04 -18.85
CA LEU A 443 34.36 -24.64 -17.53
C LEU A 443 33.13 -25.41 -16.99
N PRO A 444 32.65 -26.48 -17.60
CA PRO A 444 31.45 -27.20 -17.17
C PRO A 444 31.55 -27.57 -15.69
N SER A 445 30.51 -27.23 -14.89
CA SER A 445 30.55 -27.24 -13.41
C SER A 445 31.02 -28.57 -12.83
N GLU A 446 30.35 -29.68 -13.14
CA GLU A 446 30.68 -31.01 -12.61
C GLU A 446 32.08 -31.49 -13.07
N ALA A 447 32.38 -31.39 -14.36
CA ALA A 447 33.68 -31.80 -14.88
C ALA A 447 34.84 -30.99 -14.30
N THR A 448 34.66 -29.67 -14.16
CA THR A 448 35.66 -28.80 -13.58
C THR A 448 35.88 -29.09 -12.09
N GLU A 449 34.80 -29.38 -11.37
CA GLU A 449 34.87 -29.80 -9.97
C GLU A 449 35.65 -31.08 -9.77
N GLU A 450 35.40 -32.11 -10.58
CA GLU A 450 36.12 -33.38 -10.54
C GLU A 450 37.61 -33.18 -10.78
N VAL A 451 37.98 -32.45 -11.81
CA VAL A 451 39.38 -32.16 -12.15
C VAL A 451 40.08 -31.39 -11.05
N VAL A 452 39.46 -30.37 -10.49
CA VAL A 452 40.05 -29.55 -9.40
C VAL A 452 40.20 -30.35 -8.12
N LYS A 453 39.21 -31.17 -7.77
CA LYS A 453 39.29 -32.04 -6.57
C LYS A 453 40.38 -33.10 -6.71
N ALA A 454 40.48 -33.75 -7.86
CA ALA A 454 41.55 -34.72 -8.12
C ALA A 454 42.93 -34.08 -8.05
N TRP A 455 43.10 -32.89 -8.61
CA TRP A 455 44.35 -32.13 -8.51
C TRP A 455 44.70 -31.75 -7.07
N ILE A 456 43.72 -31.30 -6.26
CA ILE A 456 43.93 -30.97 -4.83
C ILE A 456 44.41 -32.20 -4.07
N GLU A 457 43.82 -33.38 -4.32
CA GLU A 457 44.19 -34.65 -3.71
C GLU A 457 45.61 -35.08 -4.12
N GLU A 458 45.94 -35.04 -5.39
CA GLU A 458 47.26 -35.36 -5.93
C GLU A 458 48.37 -34.52 -5.31
N LYS A 459 48.10 -33.21 -5.12
CA LYS A 459 49.04 -32.28 -4.52
C LYS A 459 49.10 -32.36 -2.98
N GLY A 460 48.18 -33.05 -2.37
CA GLY A 460 48.07 -33.12 -0.89
C GLY A 460 47.63 -31.82 -0.25
N TYR A 461 46.96 -30.95 -0.99
CA TYR A 461 46.46 -29.68 -0.46
C TYR A 461 45.18 -29.85 0.39
N GLY A 462 44.94 -28.94 1.31
CA GLY A 462 43.71 -28.92 2.06
C GLY A 462 42.54 -28.44 1.18
N LEU A 463 41.55 -29.31 0.92
CA LEU A 463 40.40 -28.99 0.07
C LEU A 463 39.74 -27.65 0.45
N GLY A 464 39.44 -27.47 1.75
CA GLY A 464 38.82 -26.24 2.24
C GLY A 464 39.71 -25.00 2.13
N ALA A 465 41.06 -25.18 2.17
CA ALA A 465 42.00 -24.07 2.03
C ALA A 465 41.95 -23.51 0.58
N VAL A 466 42.13 -24.38 -0.41
CA VAL A 466 42.10 -24.00 -1.84
C VAL A 466 40.74 -23.45 -2.23
N MET A 467 39.65 -24.17 -1.92
CA MET A 467 38.29 -23.78 -2.34
C MET A 467 37.82 -22.45 -1.75
N ASN A 468 38.21 -22.13 -0.48
CA ASN A 468 37.87 -20.83 0.13
C ASN A 468 38.65 -19.69 -0.53
N CYS A 469 39.93 -19.86 -0.83
CA CYS A 469 40.74 -18.86 -1.51
C CYS A 469 40.27 -18.67 -2.97
N PHE A 470 39.89 -19.74 -3.65
CA PHE A 470 39.32 -19.69 -4.98
C PHE A 470 38.00 -18.91 -5.00
N ARG A 471 37.07 -19.21 -4.08
CA ARG A 471 35.83 -18.42 -3.92
C ARG A 471 36.12 -16.97 -3.62
N LEU A 472 37.05 -16.68 -2.71
CA LEU A 472 37.43 -15.33 -2.36
C LEU A 472 37.94 -14.56 -3.60
N ALA A 473 38.74 -15.19 -4.45
CA ALA A 473 39.22 -14.60 -5.68
C ALA A 473 38.09 -14.26 -6.67
N LEU A 474 37.08 -15.14 -6.80
CA LEU A 474 35.99 -14.95 -7.77
C LEU A 474 34.92 -13.95 -7.28
N VAL A 475 34.59 -13.96 -5.99
CA VAL A 475 33.42 -13.26 -5.43
C VAL A 475 33.82 -12.09 -4.51
N GLY A 476 35.05 -12.08 -4.03
CA GLY A 476 35.50 -11.12 -3.00
C GLY A 476 35.10 -11.45 -1.57
N ALA A 477 34.31 -12.52 -1.36
CA ALA A 477 33.79 -12.91 -0.05
C ALA A 477 33.63 -14.44 0.07
N ALA A 478 33.39 -14.94 1.30
CA ALA A 478 33.20 -16.37 1.56
C ALA A 478 31.74 -16.85 1.34
N LYS A 479 30.92 -16.12 0.60
CA LYS A 479 29.50 -16.39 0.35
C LYS A 479 29.22 -16.57 -1.15
N GLY A 480 28.11 -17.16 -1.50
CA GLY A 480 27.69 -17.34 -2.90
C GLY A 480 27.16 -18.76 -3.17
N PRO A 481 26.67 -19.04 -4.37
CA PRO A 481 26.20 -20.35 -4.81
C PRO A 481 27.36 -21.38 -4.93
N HIS A 482 27.07 -22.51 -5.53
CA HIS A 482 28.12 -23.52 -5.78
C HIS A 482 29.27 -22.93 -6.59
N LEU A 483 30.51 -23.18 -6.17
CA LEU A 483 31.69 -22.49 -6.71
C LEU A 483 31.88 -22.73 -8.20
N PHE A 484 31.67 -23.99 -8.65
CA PHE A 484 31.86 -24.35 -10.02
C PHE A 484 30.75 -23.90 -10.95
N ASP A 485 29.52 -23.64 -10.42
CA ASP A 485 28.47 -22.94 -11.15
C ASP A 485 28.86 -21.49 -11.43
N ILE A 486 29.56 -20.86 -10.47
CA ILE A 486 30.10 -19.52 -10.69
C ILE A 486 31.12 -19.53 -11.82
N THR A 487 32.09 -20.50 -11.82
CA THR A 487 33.09 -20.57 -12.87
C THR A 487 32.49 -20.88 -14.24
N ALA A 488 31.47 -21.77 -14.33
CA ALA A 488 30.76 -22.08 -15.52
C ALA A 488 30.00 -20.87 -16.12
N LEU A 489 29.49 -19.98 -15.28
CA LEU A 489 28.83 -18.77 -15.75
C LEU A 489 29.83 -17.67 -16.16
N LEU A 490 30.96 -17.52 -15.43
CA LEU A 490 32.02 -16.57 -15.75
C LEU A 490 32.84 -16.96 -16.97
N GLY A 491 32.99 -18.24 -17.19
CA GLY A 491 33.89 -18.80 -18.20
C GLY A 491 35.36 -18.79 -17.78
N ARG A 492 36.20 -19.47 -18.55
CA ARG A 492 37.63 -19.63 -18.24
C ARG A 492 38.38 -18.30 -18.21
N GLY A 493 38.17 -17.46 -19.23
CA GLY A 493 38.89 -16.21 -19.37
C GLY A 493 38.73 -15.29 -18.15
N GLU A 494 37.49 -15.03 -17.76
CA GLU A 494 37.19 -14.18 -16.58
C GLU A 494 37.64 -14.83 -15.26
N THR A 495 37.47 -16.16 -15.13
CA THR A 495 37.93 -16.92 -13.97
C THR A 495 39.45 -16.76 -13.77
N LEU A 496 40.25 -16.91 -14.84
CA LEU A 496 41.70 -16.75 -14.75
C LEU A 496 42.14 -15.31 -14.43
N GLN A 497 41.47 -14.30 -14.99
CA GLN A 497 41.74 -12.88 -14.68
C GLN A 497 41.50 -12.58 -13.22
N ARG A 498 40.41 -13.10 -12.62
CA ARG A 498 40.11 -12.89 -11.20
C ARG A 498 41.09 -13.58 -10.27
N LEU A 499 41.52 -14.81 -10.61
CA LEU A 499 42.59 -15.51 -9.88
C LEU A 499 43.88 -14.70 -9.88
N GLN A 500 44.31 -14.25 -11.07
CA GLN A 500 45.52 -13.45 -11.21
C GLN A 500 45.45 -12.18 -10.37
N ARG A 501 44.32 -11.45 -10.44
CA ARG A 501 44.11 -10.23 -9.65
C ARG A 501 44.16 -10.47 -8.15
N ALA A 502 43.53 -11.54 -7.67
CA ALA A 502 43.57 -11.88 -6.24
C ALA A 502 44.99 -12.20 -5.76
N ILE A 503 45.79 -12.92 -6.59
CA ILE A 503 47.20 -13.23 -6.32
C ILE A 503 48.00 -11.92 -6.24
N GLU A 504 47.81 -10.97 -7.15
CA GLU A 504 48.53 -9.70 -7.15
C GLU A 504 48.18 -8.80 -5.96
N VAL A 505 46.92 -8.83 -5.51
CA VAL A 505 46.45 -7.92 -4.42
C VAL A 505 46.71 -8.50 -3.03
N LEU A 506 46.63 -9.82 -2.88
CA LEU A 506 46.68 -10.49 -1.57
C LEU A 506 47.97 -11.32 -1.34
N GLY A 507 48.75 -11.53 -2.43
CA GLY A 507 49.96 -12.34 -2.44
C GLY A 507 51.24 -11.68 -2.03
#